data_37b8ed491df1de877f30f7733b3c057f
#
_entry.id   37b8ed491df1de877f30f7733b3c057f
#
_cell.length_a   1.000
_cell.length_b   1.000
_cell.length_c   1.000
_cell.angle_alpha   90.00
_cell.angle_beta   90.00
_cell.angle_gamma   90.00
#
_symmetry.space_group_name_H-M   'P 1'
#
loop_
_entity.id
_entity.type
_entity.pdbx_description
1 polymer ?
#
loop_
_entity_poly.entity_id
_entity_poly.type
_entity_poly.pdbx_seq_one_letter_code
_entity_poly.pdbx_strand_id
1 'polypeptide(L)'
;MFIITKTFTDDEGHLFTKVNPKQYSTPGEAYDAMREDYLNELKSRGLEDNVGSNEDGESCPGGYIISDEAQIYDFAQYTPYEQLLPAVLFGVHRIG
;
A
#
# COMPACT_ATOMS: atom_id res chain seq x y z
N MET A 1 10.21 16.75 -6.38
CA MET A 1 10.59 15.35 -6.17
C MET A 1 9.55 14.64 -5.32
N PHE A 2 9.43 13.34 -5.48
CA PHE A 2 8.45 12.53 -4.79
C PHE A 2 9.12 11.31 -4.17
N ILE A 3 8.66 10.92 -2.98
CA ILE A 3 9.12 9.72 -2.28
C ILE A 3 7.94 8.81 -1.96
N ILE A 4 8.24 7.55 -1.71
CA ILE A 4 7.24 6.55 -1.31
C ILE A 4 7.49 6.17 0.15
N THR A 5 6.42 6.16 0.93
CA THR A 5 6.44 5.61 2.29
C THR A 5 5.65 4.31 2.33
N LYS A 6 6.04 3.40 3.23
CA LYS A 6 5.37 2.14 3.47
C LYS A 6 5.20 1.97 4.97
N THR A 7 3.96 1.94 5.43
CA THR A 7 3.61 1.77 6.84
C THR A 7 3.07 0.38 7.05
N PHE A 8 3.64 -0.32 8.02
CA PHE A 8 3.22 -1.68 8.39
C PHE A 8 2.51 -1.67 9.73
N THR A 9 1.50 -2.50 9.86
CA THR A 9 0.87 -2.80 11.14
C THR A 9 1.33 -4.20 11.58
N ASP A 10 1.86 -4.32 12.79
CA ASP A 10 2.23 -5.62 13.35
C ASP A 10 1.03 -6.32 14.03
N ASP A 11 1.27 -7.52 14.54
CA ASP A 11 0.22 -8.34 15.16
C ASP A 11 -0.35 -7.70 16.44
N GLU A 12 0.36 -6.76 17.03
CA GLU A 12 -0.05 -6.05 18.25
C GLU A 12 -0.70 -4.70 17.95
N GLY A 13 -0.81 -4.35 16.66
CA GLY A 13 -1.39 -3.08 16.23
C GLY A 13 -0.41 -1.90 16.22
N HIS A 14 0.88 -2.15 16.37
CA HIS A 14 1.90 -1.11 16.26
C HIS A 14 2.17 -0.76 14.81
N LEU A 15 2.41 0.52 14.55
CA LEU A 15 2.69 1.04 13.22
C LEU A 15 4.18 1.31 13.03
N PHE A 16 4.72 0.85 11.92
CA PHE A 16 6.11 1.11 11.51
C PHE A 16 6.11 1.73 10.13
N THR A 17 6.80 2.84 9.95
CA THR A 17 6.91 3.50 8.65
C THR A 17 8.34 3.41 8.13
N LYS A 18 8.49 2.95 6.89
CA LYS A 18 9.75 2.98 6.15
C LYS A 18 9.63 3.99 5.02
N VAL A 19 10.68 4.76 4.82
CA VAL A 19 10.79 5.68 3.68
C VAL A 19 11.72 5.05 2.65
N ASN A 20 11.23 4.88 1.42
CA ASN A 20 12.08 4.44 0.33
C ASN A 20 13.03 5.61 -0.01
N PRO A 21 14.36 5.40 0.03
CA PRO A 21 15.31 6.49 -0.24
C PRO A 21 15.31 6.97 -1.68
N LYS A 22 14.73 6.21 -2.60
CA LYS A 22 14.68 6.61 -4.01
C LYS A 22 13.69 7.76 -4.19
N GLN A 23 14.13 8.79 -4.95
CA GLN A 23 13.31 9.94 -5.30
C GLN A 23 12.87 9.85 -6.75
N TYR A 24 11.65 10.32 -7.02
CA TYR A 24 11.05 10.33 -8.35
C TYR A 24 10.77 11.76 -8.77
N SER A 25 10.99 12.07 -10.04
CA SER A 25 10.82 13.43 -10.55
C SER A 25 9.37 13.79 -10.82
N THR A 26 8.50 12.80 -11.07
CA THR A 26 7.08 13.02 -11.34
C THR A 26 6.22 12.14 -10.43
N PRO A 27 4.97 12.56 -10.15
CA PRO A 27 4.05 11.72 -9.38
C PRO A 27 3.69 10.44 -10.12
N GLY A 28 3.68 10.45 -11.45
CA GLY A 28 3.42 9.25 -12.24
C GLY A 28 4.48 8.17 -12.06
N GLU A 29 5.75 8.56 -12.05
CA GLU A 29 6.86 7.63 -11.79
C GLU A 29 6.77 7.05 -10.39
N ALA A 30 6.45 7.88 -9.39
CA ALA A 30 6.28 7.44 -8.01
C ALA A 30 5.08 6.49 -7.89
N TYR A 31 3.97 6.82 -8.54
CA TYR A 31 2.79 5.96 -8.58
C TYR A 31 3.11 4.58 -9.16
N ASP A 32 3.81 4.54 -10.30
CA ASP A 32 4.17 3.28 -10.96
C ASP A 32 5.04 2.40 -10.05
N ALA A 33 5.99 2.99 -9.35
CA ALA A 33 6.84 2.28 -8.39
C ALA A 33 6.03 1.80 -7.18
N MET A 34 5.14 2.63 -6.65
CA MET A 34 4.25 2.25 -5.56
C MET A 34 3.32 1.10 -5.97
N ARG A 35 2.77 1.16 -7.18
CA ARG A 35 1.92 0.12 -7.74
C ARG A 35 2.65 -1.22 -7.82
N GLU A 36 3.89 -1.21 -8.28
CA GLU A 36 4.71 -2.42 -8.36
C GLU A 36 4.92 -3.03 -6.96
N ASP A 37 5.28 -2.21 -5.97
CA ASP A 37 5.44 -2.66 -4.59
C ASP A 37 4.13 -3.19 -4.01
N TYR A 38 3.02 -2.51 -4.28
CA TYR A 38 1.69 -2.92 -3.85
C TYR A 38 1.32 -4.30 -4.42
N LEU A 39 1.52 -4.51 -5.72
CA LEU A 39 1.20 -5.78 -6.36
C LEU A 39 2.10 -6.92 -5.85
N ASN A 40 3.38 -6.66 -5.64
CA ASN A 40 4.32 -7.63 -5.08
C ASN A 40 3.94 -8.02 -3.66
N GLU A 41 3.50 -7.07 -2.85
CA GLU A 41 3.05 -7.33 -1.47
C GLU A 41 1.76 -8.15 -1.47
N LEU A 42 0.80 -7.82 -2.33
CA LEU A 42 -0.42 -8.62 -2.48
C LEU A 42 -0.09 -10.07 -2.86
N LYS A 43 0.81 -10.24 -3.82
CA LYS A 43 1.24 -11.54 -4.27
C LYS A 43 1.89 -12.34 -3.15
N SER A 44 2.78 -11.71 -2.39
CA SER A 44 3.48 -12.38 -1.28
C SER A 44 2.53 -12.82 -0.17
N ARG A 45 1.37 -12.17 -0.06
CA ARG A 45 0.33 -12.49 0.93
C ARG A 45 -0.79 -13.38 0.37
N GLY A 46 -0.71 -13.73 -0.92
CA GLY A 46 -1.76 -14.51 -1.57
C GLY A 46 -3.08 -13.76 -1.77
N LEU A 47 -3.02 -12.43 -1.84
CA LEU A 47 -4.20 -11.56 -1.91
C LEU A 47 -4.41 -10.94 -3.29
N GLU A 48 -3.65 -11.34 -4.29
CA GLU A 48 -3.67 -10.72 -5.62
C GLU A 48 -4.87 -11.09 -6.50
N ASP A 49 -5.72 -11.99 -6.04
CA ASP A 49 -6.84 -12.49 -6.84
C ASP A 49 -7.82 -11.37 -7.20
N ASN A 50 -8.16 -11.31 -8.49
CA ASN A 50 -9.21 -10.43 -9.01
C ASN A 50 -8.93 -8.93 -8.86
N VAL A 51 -7.68 -8.52 -9.03
CA VAL A 51 -7.37 -7.09 -9.13
C VAL A 51 -8.09 -6.53 -10.35
N GLY A 52 -8.99 -5.59 -10.11
CA GLY A 52 -9.74 -4.90 -11.16
C GLY A 52 -9.41 -3.42 -11.20
N SER A 53 -9.72 -2.78 -12.31
CA SER A 53 -9.60 -1.34 -12.45
C SER A 53 -10.97 -0.69 -12.43
N ASN A 54 -11.07 0.47 -11.76
CA ASN A 54 -12.27 1.29 -11.77
C ASN A 54 -11.88 2.77 -12.00
N GLU A 55 -12.85 3.68 -11.98
CA GLU A 55 -12.61 5.11 -12.22
C GLU A 55 -11.64 5.73 -11.22
N ASP A 56 -11.56 5.18 -10.01
CA ASP A 56 -10.75 5.71 -8.90
C ASP A 56 -9.41 5.00 -8.71
N GLY A 57 -9.14 3.95 -9.49
CA GLY A 57 -7.91 3.18 -9.38
C GLY A 57 -8.13 1.68 -9.52
N GLU A 58 -7.30 0.89 -8.89
CA GLU A 58 -7.36 -0.56 -8.91
C GLU A 58 -7.74 -1.08 -7.53
N SER A 59 -8.60 -2.09 -7.49
CA SER A 59 -9.01 -2.71 -6.23
C SER A 59 -9.13 -4.22 -6.35
N CYS A 60 -8.98 -4.89 -5.22
CA CYS A 60 -9.24 -6.32 -5.05
C CYS A 60 -9.78 -6.53 -3.64
N PRO A 61 -10.28 -7.75 -3.30
CA PRO A 61 -10.75 -8.00 -1.93
C PRO A 61 -9.72 -7.74 -0.83
N GLY A 62 -8.42 -7.84 -1.17
CA GLY A 62 -7.34 -7.63 -0.22
C GLY A 62 -6.76 -6.22 -0.19
N GLY A 63 -7.20 -5.31 -1.05
CA GLY A 63 -6.64 -3.96 -1.05
C GLY A 63 -7.07 -3.08 -2.20
N TYR A 64 -6.56 -1.85 -2.22
CA TYR A 64 -6.78 -0.91 -3.32
C TYR A 64 -5.58 0.01 -3.51
N ILE A 65 -5.49 0.61 -4.68
CA ILE A 65 -4.51 1.65 -5.01
C ILE A 65 -5.21 2.76 -5.79
N ILE A 66 -5.07 3.99 -5.32
CA ILE A 66 -5.66 5.19 -5.93
C ILE A 66 -4.63 6.31 -5.84
N SER A 67 -4.28 6.89 -7.00
CA SER A 67 -3.51 8.13 -7.06
C SER A 67 -2.19 8.09 -6.28
N ASP A 68 -2.19 8.56 -5.02
CA ASP A 68 -1.00 8.68 -4.17
C ASP A 68 -1.03 7.77 -2.94
N GLU A 69 -1.99 6.84 -2.90
CA GLU A 69 -2.20 5.97 -1.75
C GLU A 69 -2.52 4.54 -2.19
N ALA A 70 -2.03 3.56 -1.44
CA ALA A 70 -2.44 2.17 -1.59
C ALA A 70 -2.57 1.53 -0.20
N GLN A 71 -3.54 0.66 -0.03
CA GLN A 71 -3.77 -0.04 1.23
C GLN A 71 -3.96 -1.53 0.98
N ILE A 72 -3.42 -2.36 1.87
CA ILE A 72 -3.60 -3.81 1.86
C ILE A 72 -4.25 -4.22 3.18
N TYR A 73 -5.36 -4.94 3.08
CA TYR A 73 -6.05 -5.52 4.22
C TYR A 73 -5.77 -7.02 4.24
N ASP A 74 -5.08 -7.48 5.27
CA ASP A 74 -4.74 -8.89 5.43
C ASP A 74 -5.54 -9.46 6.60
N PHE A 75 -6.61 -10.17 6.27
CA PHE A 75 -7.51 -10.75 7.26
C PHE A 75 -6.85 -11.79 8.17
N ALA A 76 -5.71 -12.34 7.77
CA ALA A 76 -4.94 -13.26 8.61
C ALA A 76 -4.22 -12.58 9.78
N GLN A 77 -4.08 -11.25 9.72
CA GLN A 77 -3.43 -10.45 10.76
C GLN A 77 -4.40 -9.81 11.75
N TYR A 78 -5.65 -10.26 11.78
CA TYR A 78 -6.63 -9.66 12.70
C TYR A 78 -6.18 -9.79 14.14
N THR A 79 -6.10 -8.65 14.79
CA THR A 79 -6.03 -8.59 16.25
C THR A 79 -7.42 -8.84 16.83
N PRO A 80 -7.54 -9.35 18.07
CA PRO A 80 -8.82 -9.63 18.69
C PRO A 80 -9.72 -8.41 18.93
N TYR A 81 -9.31 -7.23 18.53
CA TYR A 81 -10.04 -5.98 18.75
C TYR A 81 -10.88 -5.53 17.55
N GLU A 82 -11.00 -6.33 16.51
CA GLU A 82 -11.82 -6.07 15.32
C GLU A 82 -11.57 -4.71 14.64
N GLN A 83 -10.42 -4.09 14.86
CA GLN A 83 -10.08 -2.88 14.16
C GLN A 83 -9.52 -3.23 12.78
N LEU A 84 -10.23 -2.79 11.75
CA LEU A 84 -9.81 -2.90 10.35
C LEU A 84 -8.65 -1.93 10.08
N LEU A 85 -7.49 -2.24 10.64
CA LEU A 85 -6.27 -1.51 10.29
C LEU A 85 -5.69 -2.14 9.04
N PRO A 86 -5.29 -1.34 8.06
CA PRO A 86 -4.59 -1.89 6.90
C PRO A 86 -3.29 -2.54 7.36
N ALA A 87 -3.00 -3.75 6.85
CA ALA A 87 -1.74 -4.43 7.14
C ALA A 87 -0.56 -3.65 6.58
N VAL A 88 -0.74 -3.04 5.42
CA VAL A 88 0.27 -2.19 4.77
C VAL A 88 -0.43 -0.96 4.17
N LEU A 89 0.17 0.20 4.39
CA LEU A 89 -0.27 1.46 3.79
C LEU A 89 0.90 2.07 3.03
N PHE A 90 0.70 2.30 1.73
CA PHE A 90 1.68 3.00 0.90
C PHE A 90 1.21 4.43 0.65
N GLY A 91 2.15 5.35 0.58
CA GLY A 91 1.87 6.74 0.23
C GLY A 91 2.95 7.35 -0.64
N VAL A 92 2.54 8.22 -1.56
CA VAL A 92 3.44 9.06 -2.34
C VAL A 92 3.41 10.46 -1.74
N HIS A 93 4.58 11.00 -1.44
CA HIS A 93 4.71 12.32 -0.81
C HIS A 93 5.60 13.22 -1.63
N ARG A 94 5.19 14.46 -1.78
CA ARG A 94 6.01 15.48 -2.43
C ARG A 94 7.03 16.02 -1.44
N ILE A 95 8.29 16.13 -1.87
CA ILE A 95 9.38 16.73 -1.11
C ILE A 95 10.05 17.82 -1.93
N GLY A 96 10.40 18.90 -1.30
CA GLY A 96 11.12 20.03 -1.89
C GLY A 96 10.34 20.84 -2.88
#